data_e922702fcd70a439d3e9c1f34b815a98
#
_entry.id   e922702fcd70a439d3e9c1f34b815a98
#
_cell.length_a   1.000
_cell.length_b   1.000
_cell.length_c   1.000
_cell.angle_alpha   90.00
_cell.angle_beta   90.00
_cell.angle_gamma   90.00
#
_symmetry.space_group_name_H-M   'P 1'
#
loop_
_entity.id
_entity.type
_entity.pdbx_description
1 polymer ?
#
loop_
_entity_poly.entity_id
_entity_poly.type
_entity_poly.pdbx_seq_one_letter_code
_entity_poly.pdbx_strand_id
1 'polypeptide(L)'
;MCEATVHLSTGLTAQAKSHATEIYAAFDGCSEKMDKQLRRYKRRLKDHHKERSQPVELSDAGSYILASTDDSDDVQNDAASGMIVAEMEMKIQSLSVGEAVMQMELADKQMLVFRNEKHSGINVVFRRDDGNIGWVDPRTMG
;
A
#
# COMPACT_ATOMS: atom_id res chain seq x y z
N MET A 1 -20.63 -1.20 -10.79
CA MET A 1 -19.29 -1.45 -10.21
C MET A 1 -19.41 -1.57 -8.71
N CYS A 2 -18.82 -2.60 -8.13
CA CYS A 2 -18.73 -2.75 -6.69
C CYS A 2 -17.27 -2.68 -6.26
N GLU A 3 -17.00 -1.88 -5.27
CA GLU A 3 -15.69 -1.78 -4.63
C GLU A 3 -15.86 -2.04 -3.13
N ALA A 4 -15.09 -2.98 -2.61
CA ALA A 4 -15.11 -3.33 -1.19
C ALA A 4 -13.73 -3.13 -0.57
N THR A 5 -13.71 -2.46 0.57
CA THR A 5 -12.48 -2.26 1.35
C THR A 5 -12.71 -2.78 2.76
N VAL A 6 -11.80 -3.63 3.22
CA VAL A 6 -11.83 -4.19 4.57
C VAL A 6 -10.58 -3.74 5.31
N HIS A 7 -10.78 -3.14 6.49
CA HIS A 7 -9.71 -2.76 7.39
C HIS A 7 -9.61 -3.79 8.51
N LEU A 8 -8.47 -4.44 8.60
CA LEU A 8 -8.21 -5.42 9.65
C LEU A 8 -7.63 -4.73 10.89
N SER A 9 -7.86 -5.31 12.04
CA SER A 9 -7.36 -4.79 13.33
C SER A 9 -5.84 -4.69 13.40
N THR A 10 -5.14 -5.41 12.54
CA THR A 10 -3.68 -5.38 12.42
C THR A 10 -3.15 -4.18 11.61
N GLY A 11 -4.03 -3.27 11.18
CA GLY A 11 -3.68 -2.15 10.32
C GLY A 11 -3.63 -2.50 8.84
N LEU A 12 -3.98 -3.70 8.47
CA LEU A 12 -4.00 -4.18 7.09
C LEU A 12 -5.28 -3.77 6.39
N THR A 13 -5.16 -3.37 5.13
CA THR A 13 -6.31 -3.03 4.28
C THR A 13 -6.37 -3.99 3.10
N ALA A 14 -7.53 -4.60 2.88
CA ALA A 14 -7.81 -5.41 1.71
C ALA A 14 -8.84 -4.71 0.83
N GLN A 15 -8.61 -4.67 -0.47
CA GLN A 15 -9.50 -4.03 -1.42
C GLN A 15 -9.80 -4.97 -2.59
N ALA A 16 -11.08 -5.04 -2.98
CA ALA A 16 -11.52 -5.80 -4.14
C ALA A 16 -12.52 -4.97 -4.95
N LYS A 17 -12.46 -5.13 -6.27
CA LYS A 17 -13.36 -4.46 -7.22
C LYS A 17 -14.01 -5.49 -8.14
N SER A 18 -15.27 -5.29 -8.45
CA SER A 18 -15.99 -6.11 -9.40
C SER A 18 -16.92 -5.28 -10.26
N HIS A 19 -17.03 -5.65 -11.53
CA HIS A 19 -17.91 -5.01 -12.50
C HIS A 19 -18.93 -6.04 -12.97
N ALA A 20 -20.21 -5.67 -12.92
CA ALA A 20 -21.30 -6.45 -13.50
C ALA A 20 -22.45 -5.51 -13.84
N THR A 21 -23.34 -5.96 -14.72
CA THR A 21 -24.53 -5.20 -15.13
C THR A 21 -25.56 -5.09 -14.00
N GLU A 22 -25.62 -6.08 -13.11
CA GLU A 22 -26.50 -6.09 -11.95
C GLU A 22 -25.72 -5.84 -10.66
N ILE A 23 -26.32 -5.07 -9.75
CA ILE A 23 -25.71 -4.70 -8.46
C ILE A 23 -25.35 -5.92 -7.63
N TYR A 24 -26.26 -6.89 -7.52
CA TYR A 24 -26.02 -8.10 -6.74
C TYR A 24 -24.90 -8.96 -7.31
N ALA A 25 -24.83 -9.08 -8.64
CA ALA A 25 -23.75 -9.80 -9.30
C ALA A 25 -22.39 -9.11 -9.08
N ALA A 26 -22.34 -7.78 -9.11
CA ALA A 26 -21.13 -7.02 -8.80
C ALA A 26 -20.71 -7.22 -7.34
N PHE A 27 -21.64 -7.22 -6.41
CA PHE A 27 -21.39 -7.48 -4.99
C PHE A 27 -20.85 -8.91 -4.77
N ASP A 28 -21.48 -9.92 -5.36
CA ASP A 28 -21.05 -11.32 -5.25
C ASP A 28 -19.63 -11.50 -5.80
N GLY A 29 -19.32 -10.91 -6.94
CA GLY A 29 -17.98 -10.92 -7.52
C GLY A 29 -16.94 -10.26 -6.64
N CYS A 30 -17.29 -9.14 -6.03
CA CYS A 30 -16.44 -8.43 -5.09
C CYS A 30 -16.17 -9.26 -3.83
N SER A 31 -17.20 -9.88 -3.28
CA SER A 31 -17.13 -10.75 -2.10
C SER A 31 -16.25 -11.98 -2.37
N GLU A 32 -16.38 -12.62 -3.52
CA GLU A 32 -15.54 -13.76 -3.90
C GLU A 32 -14.06 -13.36 -4.03
N LYS A 33 -13.78 -12.23 -4.66
CA LYS A 33 -12.40 -11.73 -4.79
C LYS A 33 -11.79 -11.43 -3.42
N MET A 34 -12.56 -10.80 -2.54
CA MET A 34 -12.13 -10.49 -1.19
C MET A 34 -11.81 -11.77 -0.41
N ASP A 35 -12.67 -12.77 -0.49
CA ASP A 35 -12.47 -14.06 0.18
C ASP A 35 -11.21 -14.76 -0.32
N LYS A 36 -10.96 -14.80 -1.63
CA LYS A 36 -9.75 -15.38 -2.21
C LYS A 36 -8.49 -14.64 -1.75
N GLN A 37 -8.52 -13.31 -1.75
CA GLN A 37 -7.39 -12.50 -1.30
C GLN A 37 -7.07 -12.72 0.18
N LEU A 38 -8.08 -12.76 1.03
CA LEU A 38 -7.90 -12.97 2.47
C LEU A 38 -7.42 -14.38 2.78
N ARG A 39 -7.90 -15.40 2.07
CA ARG A 39 -7.42 -16.79 2.22
C ARG A 39 -5.95 -16.92 1.81
N ARG A 40 -5.59 -16.32 0.68
CA ARG A 40 -4.21 -16.31 0.19
C ARG A 40 -3.28 -15.60 1.17
N TYR A 41 -3.72 -14.47 1.69
CA TYR A 41 -2.99 -13.71 2.70
C TYR A 41 -2.80 -14.52 3.98
N LYS A 42 -3.86 -15.15 4.49
CA LYS A 42 -3.82 -15.99 5.69
C LYS A 42 -2.83 -17.15 5.53
N ARG A 43 -2.79 -17.77 4.35
CA ARG A 43 -1.85 -18.85 4.06
C ARG A 43 -0.40 -18.37 4.11
N ARG A 44 -0.10 -17.23 3.47
CA ARG A 44 1.24 -16.63 3.48
C ARG A 44 1.64 -16.16 4.88
N LEU A 45 0.69 -15.62 5.63
CA LEU A 45 0.92 -15.16 6.99
C LEU A 45 1.34 -16.29 7.93
N LYS A 46 0.77 -17.48 7.77
CA LYS A 46 1.18 -18.66 8.55
C LYS A 46 2.63 -19.03 8.30
N ASP A 47 3.09 -18.94 7.07
CA ASP A 47 4.48 -19.23 6.72
C ASP A 47 5.43 -18.17 7.31
N HIS A 48 5.03 -16.92 7.32
CA HIS A 48 5.82 -15.82 7.91
C HIS A 48 5.80 -15.82 9.44
N HIS A 49 4.69 -16.20 10.07
CA HIS A 49 4.60 -16.29 11.53
C HIS A 49 5.54 -17.31 12.14
N LYS A 50 5.91 -18.34 11.42
CA LYS A 50 6.91 -19.31 11.87
C LYS A 50 8.31 -18.71 11.96
N GLU A 51 8.59 -17.67 11.18
CA GLU A 51 9.87 -16.98 11.14
C GLU A 51 9.91 -15.73 12.04
N ARG A 52 8.75 -15.19 12.40
CA ARG A 52 8.64 -13.94 13.15
C ARG A 52 8.23 -14.23 14.59
N SER A 53 9.14 -13.98 15.53
CA SER A 53 8.90 -14.10 16.98
C SER A 53 8.41 -12.79 17.64
N GLN A 54 8.38 -11.69 16.92
CA GLN A 54 8.03 -10.38 17.46
C GLN A 54 6.90 -9.71 16.66
N PRO A 55 6.04 -8.90 17.34
CA PRO A 55 5.00 -8.16 16.65
C PRO A 55 5.59 -7.11 15.69
N VAL A 56 4.80 -6.70 14.70
CA VAL A 56 5.20 -5.66 13.75
C VAL A 56 5.39 -4.34 14.48
N GLU A 57 6.57 -3.77 14.36
CA GLU A 57 6.84 -2.43 14.88
C GLU A 57 6.26 -1.37 13.95
N LEU A 58 5.68 -0.34 14.54
CA LEU A 58 5.11 0.81 13.83
C LEU A 58 5.91 2.05 14.16
N SER A 59 6.23 2.84 13.13
CA SER A 59 6.85 4.14 13.26
C SER A 59 5.93 5.22 12.75
N ASP A 60 5.89 6.35 13.44
CA ASP A 60 5.11 7.49 13.00
C ASP A 60 5.81 8.26 11.89
N ALA A 61 5.05 8.72 10.92
CA ALA A 61 5.53 9.57 9.82
C ALA A 61 4.46 10.58 9.43
N GLY A 62 4.89 11.75 8.98
CA GLY A 62 3.98 12.71 8.37
C GLY A 62 3.61 12.28 6.94
N SER A 63 2.35 12.40 6.59
CA SER A 63 1.85 12.21 5.24
C SER A 63 1.16 13.49 4.78
N TYR A 64 1.56 14.00 3.63
CA TYR A 64 1.08 15.28 3.12
C TYR A 64 0.43 15.08 1.76
N ILE A 65 -0.70 15.75 1.57
CA ILE A 65 -1.35 15.80 0.26
C ILE A 65 -1.04 17.17 -0.34
N LEU A 66 -0.44 17.15 -1.51
CA LEU A 66 -0.09 18.35 -2.25
C LEU A 66 -1.12 18.60 -3.35
N ALA A 67 -1.42 19.87 -3.60
CA ALA A 67 -2.28 20.22 -4.71
C ALA A 67 -1.60 19.82 -6.03
N SER A 68 -2.37 19.18 -6.91
CA SER A 68 -1.94 18.91 -8.27
C SER A 68 -1.88 20.24 -9.02
N THR A 69 -0.79 20.47 -9.74
CA THR A 69 -0.75 21.58 -10.69
C THR A 69 -1.50 21.13 -11.94
N ASP A 70 -2.78 21.49 -12.04
CA ASP A 70 -3.46 21.42 -13.32
C ASP A 70 -2.80 22.39 -14.28
N ASP A 71 -2.71 22.00 -15.55
CA ASP A 71 -2.13 22.76 -16.65
C ASP A 71 -2.86 24.09 -16.94
N SER A 72 -3.07 24.89 -15.94
CA SER A 72 -3.50 26.28 -16.15
C SER A 72 -2.26 27.13 -16.39
N ASP A 73 -2.11 27.53 -17.61
CA ASP A 73 -1.00 28.28 -18.22
C ASP A 73 -0.64 29.62 -17.55
N ASP A 74 -0.96 29.84 -16.31
CA ASP A 74 -0.82 31.17 -15.70
C ASP A 74 -0.10 31.14 -14.36
N VAL A 75 1.07 30.53 -14.26
CA VAL A 75 1.89 30.92 -13.12
C VAL A 75 3.39 30.88 -13.45
N GLN A 76 3.88 32.02 -13.82
CA GLN A 76 5.25 32.40 -13.53
C GLN A 76 5.43 32.52 -12.01
N ASN A 77 5.38 31.44 -11.29
CA ASN A 77 5.82 31.44 -9.92
C ASN A 77 6.82 30.28 -9.73
N ASP A 78 8.04 30.66 -9.43
CA ASP A 78 9.13 29.79 -9.05
C ASP A 78 8.88 28.94 -7.78
N ALA A 79 7.65 28.85 -7.34
CA ALA A 79 7.25 27.99 -6.25
C ALA A 79 6.73 26.66 -6.81
N ALA A 80 7.64 25.84 -7.34
CA ALA A 80 7.37 24.43 -7.61
C ALA A 80 7.16 23.60 -6.31
N SER A 81 6.96 24.25 -5.18
CA SER A 81 6.54 23.60 -3.96
C SER A 81 5.01 23.51 -3.98
N GLY A 82 4.48 22.34 -4.30
CA GLY A 82 3.05 22.10 -4.26
C GLY A 82 2.46 22.58 -2.94
N MET A 83 1.34 23.29 -3.02
CA MET A 83 0.63 23.75 -1.82
C MET A 83 0.15 22.52 -1.05
N ILE A 84 0.47 22.44 0.24
CA ILE A 84 -0.03 21.39 1.12
C ILE A 84 -1.52 21.63 1.35
N VAL A 85 -2.36 20.68 0.92
CA VAL A 85 -3.82 20.77 1.10
C VAL A 85 -4.31 19.91 2.27
N ALA A 86 -3.53 18.93 2.70
CA ALA A 86 -3.85 18.11 3.86
C ALA A 86 -2.58 17.57 4.50
N GLU A 87 -2.61 17.43 5.81
CA GLU A 87 -1.57 16.85 6.62
C GLU A 87 -2.17 15.75 7.48
N MET A 88 -1.56 14.56 7.45
CA MET A 88 -2.06 13.39 8.18
C MET A 88 -0.89 12.65 8.83
N GLU A 89 -1.18 11.91 9.87
CA GLU A 89 -0.24 10.94 10.42
C GLU A 89 -0.35 9.62 9.68
N MET A 90 0.79 9.04 9.39
CA MET A 90 0.93 7.74 8.74
C MET A 90 1.74 6.81 9.63
N LYS A 91 1.33 5.55 9.74
CA LYS A 91 2.09 4.51 10.39
C LYS A 91 2.94 3.76 9.37
N ILE A 92 4.24 3.73 9.58
CA ILE A 92 5.16 2.94 8.76
C ILE A 92 5.44 1.63 9.49
N GLN A 93 5.14 0.53 8.83
CA GLN A 93 5.34 -0.80 9.39
C GLN A 93 6.75 -1.32 9.11
N SER A 94 7.29 -2.05 10.08
CA SER A 94 8.54 -2.77 9.92
C SER A 94 8.25 -4.16 9.36
N LEU A 95 8.66 -4.40 8.12
CA LEU A 95 8.28 -5.58 7.35
C LEU A 95 9.47 -6.14 6.58
N SER A 96 9.36 -7.40 6.18
CA SER A 96 10.21 -7.94 5.12
C SER A 96 9.73 -7.41 3.76
N VAL A 97 10.57 -7.50 2.75
CA VAL A 97 10.21 -7.09 1.38
C VAL A 97 9.03 -7.92 0.86
N GLY A 98 9.01 -9.22 1.12
CA GLY A 98 7.91 -10.10 0.68
C GLY A 98 6.58 -9.74 1.34
N GLU A 99 6.58 -9.41 2.62
CA GLU A 99 5.38 -8.95 3.32
C GLU A 99 4.89 -7.61 2.79
N ALA A 100 5.82 -6.69 2.50
CA ALA A 100 5.47 -5.38 1.94
C ALA A 100 4.81 -5.50 0.57
N VAL A 101 5.33 -6.35 -0.31
CA VAL A 101 4.73 -6.64 -1.62
C VAL A 101 3.34 -7.23 -1.45
N MET A 102 3.19 -8.19 -0.56
CA MET A 102 1.90 -8.83 -0.28
C MET A 102 0.86 -7.83 0.23
N GLN A 103 1.23 -6.94 1.15
CA GLN A 103 0.33 -5.90 1.65
C GLN A 103 -0.04 -4.89 0.57
N MET A 104 0.91 -4.50 -0.27
CA MET A 104 0.66 -3.61 -1.39
C MET A 104 -0.36 -4.21 -2.36
N GLU A 105 -0.19 -5.46 -2.72
CA GLU A 105 -1.11 -6.18 -3.62
C GLU A 105 -2.49 -6.35 -2.99
N LEU A 106 -2.55 -6.72 -1.72
CA LEU A 106 -3.81 -6.93 -1.01
C LEU A 106 -4.62 -5.64 -0.89
N ALA A 107 -3.96 -4.52 -0.64
CA ALA A 107 -4.60 -3.21 -0.55
C ALA A 107 -4.83 -2.55 -1.92
N ASP A 108 -4.45 -3.21 -3.00
CA ASP A 108 -4.50 -2.68 -4.37
C ASP A 108 -3.87 -1.30 -4.52
N LYS A 109 -2.73 -1.13 -3.89
CA LYS A 109 -1.94 0.11 -3.96
C LYS A 109 -0.89 0.03 -5.04
N GLN A 110 -0.51 1.20 -5.56
CA GLN A 110 0.56 1.30 -6.56
C GLN A 110 1.95 1.28 -5.94
N MET A 111 2.06 1.71 -4.69
CA MET A 111 3.32 1.70 -3.95
C MET A 111 3.08 1.55 -2.46
N LEU A 112 4.10 1.08 -1.75
CA LEU A 112 4.10 1.00 -0.29
C LEU A 112 5.47 1.40 0.25
N VAL A 113 5.49 2.31 1.22
CA VAL A 113 6.67 2.68 1.98
C VAL A 113 6.68 1.87 3.27
N PHE A 114 7.79 1.24 3.58
CA PHE A 114 7.94 0.43 4.77
C PHE A 114 9.36 0.53 5.34
N ARG A 115 9.52 0.12 6.59
CA ARG A 115 10.85 -0.04 7.20
C ARG A 115 11.29 -1.48 7.02
N ASN A 116 12.47 -1.67 6.45
CA ASN A 116 13.00 -3.01 6.26
C ASN A 116 13.45 -3.58 7.61
N GLU A 117 12.89 -4.71 8.01
CA GLU A 117 13.19 -5.34 9.30
C GLU A 117 14.66 -5.80 9.45
N LYS A 118 15.36 -6.02 8.34
CA LYS A 118 16.74 -6.48 8.37
C LYS A 118 17.75 -5.40 8.76
N HIS A 119 17.52 -4.15 8.36
CA HIS A 119 18.47 -3.06 8.58
C HIS A 119 17.84 -1.77 9.06
N SER A 120 16.55 -1.77 9.37
CA SER A 120 15.77 -0.63 9.88
C SER A 120 15.70 0.60 8.96
N GLY A 121 16.17 0.49 7.72
CA GLY A 121 16.08 1.54 6.72
C GLY A 121 14.71 1.61 6.06
N ILE A 122 14.36 2.78 5.55
CA ILE A 122 13.12 2.97 4.78
C ILE A 122 13.31 2.41 3.38
N ASN A 123 12.36 1.59 2.96
CA ASN A 123 12.33 0.99 1.63
C ASN A 123 10.98 1.29 0.96
N VAL A 124 10.94 1.17 -0.35
CA VAL A 124 9.74 1.35 -1.16
C VAL A 124 9.57 0.17 -2.11
N VAL A 125 8.38 -0.40 -2.17
CA VAL A 125 7.97 -1.31 -3.23
C VAL A 125 6.89 -0.63 -4.07
N PHE A 126 6.88 -0.88 -5.38
CA PHE A 126 5.95 -0.24 -6.30
C PHE A 126 5.65 -1.15 -7.50
N ARG A 127 4.49 -0.94 -8.11
CA ARG A 127 4.12 -1.65 -9.34
C ARG A 127 4.79 -0.98 -10.53
N ARG A 128 5.40 -1.79 -11.36
CA ARG A 128 5.98 -1.36 -12.63
C ARG A 128 4.96 -1.47 -13.76
N ASP A 129 5.18 -0.72 -14.81
CA ASP A 129 4.34 -0.76 -16.00
C ASP A 129 4.38 -2.13 -16.71
N ASP A 130 5.49 -2.87 -16.56
CA ASP A 130 5.66 -4.21 -17.13
C ASP A 130 5.00 -5.34 -16.32
N GLY A 131 4.28 -5.01 -15.25
CA GLY A 131 3.61 -5.97 -14.37
C GLY A 131 4.49 -6.53 -13.26
N ASN A 132 5.76 -6.22 -13.25
CA ASN A 132 6.68 -6.61 -12.18
C ASN A 132 6.60 -5.64 -10.99
N ILE A 133 7.20 -6.04 -9.88
CA ILE A 133 7.30 -5.21 -8.68
C ILE A 133 8.72 -4.64 -8.60
N GLY A 134 8.81 -3.32 -8.44
CA GLY A 134 10.06 -2.62 -8.17
C GLY A 134 10.30 -2.51 -6.67
N TRP A 135 11.57 -2.54 -6.29
CA TRP A 135 11.99 -2.36 -4.91
C TRP A 135 13.15 -1.37 -4.85
N VAL A 136 13.00 -0.33 -4.04
CA VAL A 136 14.04 0.66 -3.79
C VAL A 136 14.53 0.53 -2.36
N ASP A 137 15.81 0.30 -2.21
CA ASP A 137 16.50 0.20 -0.92
C ASP A 137 17.61 1.26 -0.88
N PRO A 138 17.37 2.43 -0.27
CA PRO A 138 18.31 3.54 -0.29
C PRO A 138 19.44 3.39 0.74
N ARG A 139 19.98 2.19 0.89
CA ARG A 139 21.15 2.00 1.74
C ARG A 139 22.34 2.71 1.13
N THR A 140 23.07 3.45 1.97
CA THR A 140 24.35 4.00 1.59
C THR A 140 25.34 2.85 1.37
N MET A 141 25.73 2.65 0.13
CA MET A 141 26.85 1.80 -0.22
C MET A 141 28.14 2.53 0.13
N GLY A 142 28.65 2.25 1.32
CA GLY A 142 29.86 2.89 1.75
C GLY A 142 30.58 2.08 2.79
#